data_02a0f61ee115d03a47593c8e045390b7
#
_entry.id   02a0f61ee115d03a47593c8e045390b7
#
_cell.length_a   1.000
_cell.length_b   1.000
_cell.length_c   1.000
_cell.angle_alpha   90.00
_cell.angle_beta   90.00
_cell.angle_gamma   90.00
#
_symmetry.space_group_name_H-M   'P 1'
#
loop_
_entity.id
_entity.type
_entity.pdbx_description
1 polymer ?
#
loop_
_entity_poly.entity_id
_entity_poly.type
_entity_poly.pdbx_seq_one_letter_code
_entity_poly.pdbx_strand_id
1 'polypeptide(L)'
;IDPAKVKKFSGWNCVDELLKEDVDVVIEATPPCFRTPHYAKIVAAGKHAFLEKPCSIDITQARQMFELSAEADKKGLCVVCGTQRRYHQGYQEIIKRVQDGMIGEPLSAQAYWNSSGYVGDPQQNRDELGYDTMEYQIRNWFSFIWTSGDHIVEQHVHNLDVIMWALGDDRFPKEVRGWGGRSTDLPTPKYGDRFSHFTVDFDMGDGLRLFSFCQQDPKCAGEVGERLIGTKGIMNTALWGSKQTITDLKGNVLYAAPENVPECLEMEHKTLLDAIRAGKHINKLNMLINSTLLAIAGRMSAFSGKKFKYEWMLKRSQENLMPEKMEFCKHPTAGVPVPGKYKLV
;
A
#
# COMPACT_ATOMS: atom_id res chain seq x y z
N ILE A 1 -17.12 21.26 12.76
CA ILE A 1 -16.45 20.96 14.05
C ILE A 1 -15.87 22.25 14.58
N ASP A 2 -16.16 22.58 15.86
CA ASP A 2 -15.59 23.75 16.56
C ASP A 2 -14.11 23.42 16.90
N PRO A 3 -13.12 24.13 16.32
CA PRO A 3 -11.69 23.87 16.57
C PRO A 3 -11.30 24.01 18.07
N ALA A 4 -12.02 24.80 18.84
CA ALA A 4 -11.75 24.97 20.26
C ALA A 4 -12.08 23.73 21.12
N LYS A 5 -12.92 22.84 20.59
CA LYS A 5 -13.27 21.55 21.22
C LYS A 5 -12.40 20.40 20.82
N VAL A 6 -11.46 20.60 19.89
CA VAL A 6 -10.55 19.55 19.41
C VAL A 6 -9.39 19.41 20.39
N LYS A 7 -9.32 18.28 21.08
CA LYS A 7 -8.13 17.91 21.86
C LYS A 7 -6.97 17.54 20.96
N LYS A 8 -5.76 17.96 21.32
CA LYS A 8 -4.53 17.69 20.54
C LYS A 8 -3.54 16.95 21.40
N PHE A 9 -3.06 15.83 20.88
CA PHE A 9 -2.01 15.01 21.49
C PHE A 9 -0.82 14.93 20.55
N SER A 10 0.40 14.90 21.06
CA SER A 10 1.64 14.83 20.29
C SER A 10 2.69 13.99 20.99
N GLY A 11 3.74 13.60 20.21
CA GLY A 11 4.81 12.77 20.72
C GLY A 11 4.47 11.28 20.69
N TRP A 12 5.37 10.46 21.25
CA TRP A 12 5.32 9.00 21.17
C TRP A 12 4.09 8.36 21.84
N ASN A 13 3.50 9.04 22.82
CA ASN A 13 2.35 8.55 23.57
C ASN A 13 1.02 9.12 23.08
N CYS A 14 1.00 9.80 21.92
CA CYS A 14 -0.21 10.50 21.44
C CYS A 14 -1.41 9.56 21.25
N VAL A 15 -1.19 8.32 20.81
CA VAL A 15 -2.26 7.32 20.65
C VAL A 15 -2.75 6.83 22.02
N ASP A 16 -1.87 6.63 22.98
CA ASP A 16 -2.26 6.22 24.34
C ASP A 16 -3.12 7.29 25.03
N GLU A 17 -2.78 8.57 24.80
CA GLU A 17 -3.59 9.70 25.31
C GLU A 17 -4.94 9.82 24.58
N LEU A 18 -4.93 9.65 23.24
CA LEU A 18 -6.16 9.64 22.45
C LEU A 18 -7.13 8.53 22.92
N LEU A 19 -6.62 7.35 23.21
CA LEU A 19 -7.45 6.19 23.59
C LEU A 19 -8.03 6.28 25.00
N LYS A 20 -7.60 7.26 25.82
CA LYS A 20 -8.26 7.59 27.10
C LYS A 20 -9.52 8.43 26.93
N GLU A 21 -9.71 9.00 25.74
CA GLU A 21 -10.88 9.81 25.42
C GLU A 21 -12.08 8.93 25.04
N ASP A 22 -13.27 9.50 25.16
CA ASP A 22 -14.52 8.86 24.75
C ASP A 22 -14.69 8.94 23.23
N VAL A 23 -14.02 8.01 22.52
CA VAL A 23 -14.08 7.87 21.06
C VAL A 23 -14.52 6.48 20.68
N ASP A 24 -15.36 6.34 19.66
CA ASP A 24 -15.82 5.05 19.13
C ASP A 24 -14.98 4.55 17.96
N VAL A 25 -14.43 5.49 17.19
CA VAL A 25 -13.72 5.23 15.92
C VAL A 25 -12.41 5.98 15.91
N VAL A 26 -11.34 5.30 15.49
CA VAL A 26 -10.04 5.91 15.26
C VAL A 26 -9.71 5.88 13.77
N ILE A 27 -9.35 7.03 13.20
CA ILE A 27 -8.78 7.14 11.87
C ILE A 27 -7.26 7.13 12.01
N GLU A 28 -6.62 6.06 11.57
CA GLU A 28 -5.17 5.90 11.65
C GLU A 28 -4.55 6.21 10.28
N ALA A 29 -3.97 7.41 10.16
CA ALA A 29 -3.35 7.95 8.95
C ALA A 29 -1.91 8.46 9.19
N THR A 30 -1.24 7.99 10.23
CA THR A 30 0.16 8.30 10.51
C THR A 30 1.10 7.64 9.48
N PRO A 31 2.40 7.95 9.44
CA PRO A 31 3.33 7.26 8.55
C PRO A 31 3.25 5.72 8.69
N PRO A 32 3.41 4.97 7.59
CA PRO A 32 3.15 3.52 7.56
C PRO A 32 3.83 2.69 8.66
N CYS A 33 5.03 3.06 9.08
CA CYS A 33 5.76 2.38 10.15
C CYS A 33 5.01 2.34 11.50
N PHE A 34 4.16 3.33 11.77
CA PHE A 34 3.39 3.42 13.01
C PHE A 34 2.07 2.65 12.98
N ARG A 35 1.60 2.26 11.81
CA ARG A 35 0.25 1.70 11.64
C ARG A 35 0.03 0.43 12.45
N THR A 36 0.94 -0.52 12.36
CA THR A 36 0.84 -1.77 13.12
C THR A 36 0.88 -1.54 14.63
N PRO A 37 1.87 -0.83 15.22
CA PRO A 37 1.89 -0.58 16.66
C PRO A 37 0.72 0.28 17.15
N HIS A 38 0.24 1.25 16.36
CA HIS A 38 -0.95 2.04 16.72
C HIS A 38 -2.21 1.19 16.68
N TYR A 39 -2.39 0.39 15.61
CA TYR A 39 -3.56 -0.45 15.47
C TYR A 39 -3.65 -1.52 16.56
N ALA A 40 -2.52 -2.06 17.02
CA ALA A 40 -2.52 -2.96 18.17
C ALA A 40 -3.16 -2.33 19.42
N LYS A 41 -2.86 -1.07 19.69
CA LYS A 41 -3.46 -0.30 20.80
C LYS A 41 -4.96 -0.02 20.56
N ILE A 42 -5.34 0.31 19.32
CA ILE A 42 -6.73 0.59 18.93
C ILE A 42 -7.60 -0.66 19.12
N VAL A 43 -7.15 -1.83 18.64
CA VAL A 43 -7.84 -3.11 18.81
C VAL A 43 -7.92 -3.50 20.28
N ALA A 44 -6.82 -3.35 21.05
CA ALA A 44 -6.81 -3.62 22.48
C ALA A 44 -7.85 -2.79 23.23
N ALA A 45 -7.99 -1.52 22.87
CA ALA A 45 -8.97 -0.59 23.43
C ALA A 45 -10.42 -0.83 22.94
N GLY A 46 -10.65 -1.80 22.05
CA GLY A 46 -11.98 -2.14 21.55
C GLY A 46 -12.61 -1.06 20.66
N LYS A 47 -11.80 -0.31 19.90
CA LYS A 47 -12.29 0.77 19.04
C LYS A 47 -12.39 0.32 17.59
N HIS A 48 -13.42 0.80 16.86
CA HIS A 48 -13.51 0.66 15.41
C HIS A 48 -12.39 1.45 14.73
N ALA A 49 -11.98 1.05 13.54
CA ALA A 49 -10.86 1.69 12.86
C ALA A 49 -11.08 1.94 11.37
N PHE A 50 -10.61 3.10 10.91
CA PHE A 50 -10.20 3.31 9.53
C PHE A 50 -8.67 3.29 9.49
N LEU A 51 -8.11 2.45 8.62
CA LEU A 51 -6.66 2.31 8.50
C LEU A 51 -6.21 2.74 7.11
N GLU A 52 -5.36 3.75 7.03
CA GLU A 52 -4.74 4.11 5.76
C GLU A 52 -3.81 3.00 5.24
N LYS A 53 -3.64 2.99 3.92
CA LYS A 53 -2.66 2.11 3.24
C LYS A 53 -1.23 2.69 3.33
N PRO A 54 -0.19 1.83 3.20
CA PRO A 54 -0.20 0.39 3.41
C PRO A 54 -0.40 0.05 4.89
N CYS A 55 -0.82 -1.17 5.19
CA CYS A 55 -1.04 -1.56 6.59
C CYS A 55 0.26 -1.86 7.36
N SER A 56 1.36 -2.08 6.65
CA SER A 56 2.67 -2.41 7.21
C SER A 56 3.79 -2.03 6.25
N ILE A 57 5.02 -2.00 6.75
CA ILE A 57 6.22 -1.69 5.95
C ILE A 57 7.09 -2.92 5.68
N ASP A 58 6.92 -4.00 6.43
CA ASP A 58 7.70 -5.22 6.34
C ASP A 58 6.87 -6.47 6.67
N ILE A 59 7.49 -7.64 6.48
CA ILE A 59 6.81 -8.93 6.69
C ILE A 59 6.51 -9.21 8.16
N THR A 60 7.32 -8.70 9.08
CA THR A 60 7.11 -8.90 10.53
C THR A 60 5.86 -8.17 10.98
N GLN A 61 5.71 -6.91 10.58
CA GLN A 61 4.49 -6.15 10.84
C GLN A 61 3.27 -6.75 10.13
N ALA A 62 3.42 -7.20 8.87
CA ALA A 62 2.31 -7.78 8.13
C ALA A 62 1.74 -9.05 8.81
N ARG A 63 2.60 -9.90 9.38
CA ARG A 63 2.14 -11.06 10.17
C ARG A 63 1.36 -10.63 11.40
N GLN A 64 1.85 -9.64 12.13
CA GLN A 64 1.14 -9.09 13.28
C GLN A 64 -0.22 -8.51 12.89
N MET A 65 -0.33 -7.87 11.71
CA MET A 65 -1.60 -7.34 11.23
C MET A 65 -2.65 -8.43 10.98
N PHE A 66 -2.28 -9.65 10.54
CA PHE A 66 -3.22 -10.78 10.46
C PHE A 66 -3.75 -11.18 11.83
N GLU A 67 -2.88 -11.22 12.85
CA GLU A 67 -3.29 -11.54 14.23
C GLU A 67 -4.25 -10.48 14.76
N LEU A 68 -3.95 -9.19 14.53
CA LEU A 68 -4.79 -8.07 14.93
C LEU A 68 -6.13 -8.04 14.17
N SER A 69 -6.14 -8.44 12.89
CA SER A 69 -7.37 -8.59 12.11
C SER A 69 -8.29 -9.65 12.73
N ALA A 70 -7.73 -10.81 13.07
CA ALA A 70 -8.49 -11.88 13.72
C ALA A 70 -8.98 -11.48 15.14
N GLU A 71 -8.22 -10.67 15.86
CA GLU A 71 -8.64 -10.12 17.16
C GLU A 71 -9.79 -9.12 16.98
N ALA A 72 -9.72 -8.25 15.98
CA ALA A 72 -10.80 -7.32 15.65
C ALA A 72 -12.10 -8.05 15.31
N ASP A 73 -12.02 -9.15 14.53
CA ASP A 73 -13.18 -10.01 14.23
C ASP A 73 -13.80 -10.60 15.48
N LYS A 74 -12.98 -11.15 16.40
CA LYS A 74 -13.46 -11.71 17.67
C LYS A 74 -14.17 -10.68 18.54
N LYS A 75 -13.74 -9.42 18.47
CA LYS A 75 -14.33 -8.28 19.21
C LYS A 75 -15.50 -7.63 18.47
N GLY A 76 -15.84 -8.06 17.26
CA GLY A 76 -16.91 -7.46 16.43
C GLY A 76 -16.58 -6.03 15.97
N LEU A 77 -15.29 -5.67 15.87
CA LEU A 77 -14.88 -4.33 15.50
C LEU A 77 -14.95 -4.13 13.98
N CYS A 78 -15.55 -3.03 13.55
CA CYS A 78 -15.54 -2.65 12.15
C CYS A 78 -14.18 -2.06 11.76
N VAL A 79 -13.61 -2.56 10.66
CA VAL A 79 -12.35 -2.10 10.10
C VAL A 79 -12.52 -1.85 8.60
N VAL A 80 -12.26 -0.62 8.17
CA VAL A 80 -12.20 -0.22 6.76
C VAL A 80 -10.81 0.32 6.45
N CYS A 81 -10.37 0.15 5.21
CA CYS A 81 -9.01 0.49 4.81
C CYS A 81 -9.02 1.50 3.66
N GLY A 82 -7.98 2.36 3.61
CA GLY A 82 -7.77 3.42 2.60
C GLY A 82 -7.40 2.87 1.21
N THR A 83 -8.17 1.89 0.74
CA THR A 83 -8.10 1.33 -0.61
C THR A 83 -9.18 1.96 -1.49
N GLN A 84 -9.14 3.28 -1.65
CA GLN A 84 -10.22 4.10 -2.21
C GLN A 84 -10.76 3.60 -3.55
N ARG A 85 -9.94 2.95 -4.40
CA ARG A 85 -10.39 2.40 -5.69
C ARG A 85 -11.46 1.32 -5.52
N ARG A 86 -11.45 0.58 -4.40
CA ARG A 86 -12.47 -0.43 -4.07
C ARG A 86 -13.83 0.19 -3.73
N TYR A 87 -13.86 1.49 -3.44
CA TYR A 87 -15.08 2.28 -3.16
C TYR A 87 -15.49 3.16 -4.33
N HIS A 88 -14.72 3.16 -5.43
CA HIS A 88 -15.04 3.86 -6.65
C HIS A 88 -15.99 3.02 -7.50
N GLN A 89 -17.20 3.52 -7.75
CA GLN A 89 -18.24 2.78 -8.46
C GLN A 89 -17.78 2.25 -9.82
N GLY A 90 -17.03 3.05 -10.62
CA GLY A 90 -16.50 2.62 -11.90
C GLY A 90 -15.58 1.42 -11.81
N TYR A 91 -14.71 1.36 -10.77
CA TYR A 91 -13.87 0.20 -10.50
C TYR A 91 -14.71 -1.01 -10.07
N GLN A 92 -15.68 -0.83 -9.17
CA GLN A 92 -16.57 -1.91 -8.72
C GLN A 92 -17.30 -2.56 -9.89
N GLU A 93 -17.84 -1.74 -10.79
CA GLU A 93 -18.55 -2.20 -11.97
C GLU A 93 -17.67 -2.99 -12.95
N ILE A 94 -16.44 -2.53 -13.17
CA ILE A 94 -15.53 -3.17 -14.11
C ILE A 94 -14.95 -4.46 -13.53
N ILE A 95 -14.54 -4.46 -12.26
CA ILE A 95 -14.02 -5.65 -11.59
C ILE A 95 -15.07 -6.74 -11.51
N LYS A 96 -16.32 -6.36 -11.19
CA LYS A 96 -17.42 -7.32 -11.21
C LYS A 96 -17.56 -8.02 -12.56
N ARG A 97 -17.48 -7.30 -13.68
CA ARG A 97 -17.59 -7.89 -15.04
C ARG A 97 -16.39 -8.77 -15.37
N VAL A 98 -15.21 -8.42 -14.90
CA VAL A 98 -14.03 -9.28 -15.04
C VAL A 98 -14.24 -10.59 -14.29
N GLN A 99 -14.71 -10.53 -13.05
CA GLN A 99 -14.99 -11.70 -12.21
C GLN A 99 -16.17 -12.53 -12.75
N ASP A 100 -17.14 -11.89 -13.41
CA ASP A 100 -18.25 -12.56 -14.14
C ASP A 100 -17.77 -13.18 -15.49
N GLY A 101 -16.46 -13.10 -15.83
CA GLY A 101 -15.86 -13.76 -16.98
C GLY A 101 -15.90 -12.98 -18.30
N MET A 102 -16.18 -11.67 -18.30
CA MET A 102 -16.28 -10.87 -19.53
C MET A 102 -15.00 -10.87 -20.35
N ILE A 103 -13.81 -10.91 -19.71
CA ILE A 103 -12.52 -11.00 -20.40
C ILE A 103 -12.05 -12.45 -20.66
N GLY A 104 -12.80 -13.46 -20.22
CA GLY A 104 -12.37 -14.87 -20.22
C GLY A 104 -11.32 -15.16 -19.18
N GLU A 105 -10.49 -16.19 -19.41
CA GLU A 105 -9.41 -16.58 -18.50
C GLU A 105 -8.28 -15.56 -18.51
N PRO A 106 -7.83 -15.06 -17.34
CA PRO A 106 -6.70 -14.15 -17.25
C PRO A 106 -5.39 -14.76 -17.76
N LEU A 107 -4.67 -14.05 -18.62
CA LEU A 107 -3.40 -14.47 -19.20
C LEU A 107 -2.22 -13.62 -18.74
N SER A 108 -2.43 -12.29 -18.61
CA SER A 108 -1.38 -11.36 -18.19
C SER A 108 -2.01 -10.16 -17.49
N ALA A 109 -1.38 -9.72 -16.42
CA ALA A 109 -1.73 -8.50 -15.70
C ALA A 109 -0.57 -7.50 -15.73
N GLN A 110 -0.88 -6.22 -15.78
CA GLN A 110 0.08 -5.13 -15.74
C GLN A 110 -0.43 -4.07 -14.77
N ALA A 111 0.45 -3.58 -13.90
CA ALA A 111 0.15 -2.53 -12.93
C ALA A 111 1.18 -1.42 -13.05
N TYR A 112 0.73 -0.16 -13.14
CA TYR A 112 1.59 0.99 -13.37
C TYR A 112 1.36 2.07 -12.32
N TRP A 113 2.45 2.54 -11.71
CA TRP A 113 2.50 3.82 -11.02
C TRP A 113 3.77 4.56 -11.44
N ASN A 114 3.77 5.07 -12.66
CA ASN A 114 4.87 5.82 -13.20
C ASN A 114 4.53 7.31 -13.10
N SER A 115 5.09 8.01 -12.12
CA SER A 115 4.94 9.45 -11.95
C SER A 115 6.12 10.19 -12.55
N SER A 116 5.87 11.38 -13.09
CA SER A 116 6.88 12.20 -13.74
C SER A 116 7.71 13.05 -12.77
N GLY A 117 7.59 12.85 -11.47
CA GLY A 117 8.30 13.62 -10.46
C GLY A 117 8.75 12.77 -9.30
N TYR A 118 9.95 13.03 -8.78
CA TYR A 118 10.42 12.42 -7.55
C TYR A 118 9.61 12.94 -6.38
N VAL A 119 8.78 12.10 -5.83
CA VAL A 119 8.03 12.39 -4.61
C VAL A 119 8.94 12.06 -3.43
N GLY A 120 9.42 13.05 -2.75
CA GLY A 120 10.33 12.87 -1.62
C GLY A 120 11.39 13.93 -1.51
N ASP A 121 11.28 14.98 -2.33
CA ASP A 121 11.96 16.22 -2.00
C ASP A 121 11.44 16.66 -0.63
N PRO A 122 12.34 16.90 0.36
CA PRO A 122 11.92 17.33 1.67
C PRO A 122 11.08 18.61 1.53
N GLN A 123 9.77 18.49 1.63
CA GLN A 123 8.84 19.62 1.43
C GLN A 123 8.99 20.70 2.49
N GLN A 124 9.74 20.40 3.54
CA GLN A 124 10.06 21.34 4.60
C GLN A 124 11.54 21.25 4.87
N ASN A 125 12.28 22.28 4.49
CA ASN A 125 13.66 22.48 4.91
C ASN A 125 13.71 22.50 6.44
N ARG A 126 14.06 21.38 7.03
CA ARG A 126 14.31 21.20 8.46
C ARG A 126 15.74 20.71 8.64
N ASP A 127 16.64 21.32 7.88
CA ASP A 127 18.07 20.97 7.88
C ASP A 127 18.68 21.11 9.28
N GLU A 128 18.07 21.99 10.12
CA GLU A 128 18.43 22.16 11.53
C GLU A 128 18.25 20.93 12.40
N LEU A 129 17.41 19.98 11.99
CA LEU A 129 17.21 18.72 12.72
C LEU A 129 18.34 17.71 12.51
N GLY A 130 19.13 17.89 11.46
CA GLY A 130 20.14 16.94 11.01
C GLY A 130 19.56 15.72 10.31
N TYR A 131 20.03 15.40 9.11
CA TYR A 131 19.48 14.36 8.23
C TYR A 131 19.57 12.94 8.76
N ASP A 132 20.47 12.69 9.71
CA ASP A 132 20.71 11.41 10.35
C ASP A 132 19.96 11.26 11.69
N THR A 133 18.97 12.09 11.94
CA THR A 133 18.11 11.98 13.13
C THR A 133 16.78 11.32 12.81
N MET A 134 16.23 10.61 13.80
CA MET A 134 14.91 10.00 13.66
C MET A 134 13.81 11.04 13.46
N GLU A 135 13.92 12.21 14.11
CA GLU A 135 12.92 13.26 13.95
C GLU A 135 12.88 13.78 12.51
N TYR A 136 14.05 14.04 11.89
CA TYR A 136 14.10 14.43 10.48
C TYR A 136 13.45 13.39 9.59
N GLN A 137 13.79 12.11 9.79
CA GLN A 137 13.30 11.01 8.97
C GLN A 137 11.78 10.82 9.11
N ILE A 138 11.22 10.91 10.31
CA ILE A 138 9.77 10.83 10.53
C ILE A 138 9.05 12.01 9.86
N ARG A 139 9.59 13.23 9.93
CA ARG A 139 9.00 14.41 9.28
C ARG A 139 9.09 14.36 7.76
N ASN A 140 10.06 13.61 7.22
CA ASN A 140 10.24 13.32 5.80
C ASN A 140 10.00 11.83 5.51
N TRP A 141 9.04 11.25 6.21
CA TRP A 141 8.79 9.81 6.27
C TRP A 141 8.69 9.14 4.90
N PHE A 142 8.16 9.83 3.91
CA PHE A 142 8.00 9.28 2.56
C PHE A 142 9.35 8.93 1.90
N SER A 143 10.43 9.60 2.29
CA SER A 143 11.77 9.43 1.72
C SER A 143 12.58 8.26 2.31
N PHE A 144 12.15 7.68 3.42
CA PHE A 144 12.91 6.66 4.13
C PHE A 144 12.22 5.31 4.09
N ILE A 145 13.02 4.25 3.87
CA ILE A 145 12.52 2.87 3.73
C ILE A 145 11.83 2.41 5.02
N TRP A 146 12.44 2.68 6.18
CA TRP A 146 11.90 2.22 7.46
C TRP A 146 10.60 2.90 7.88
N THR A 147 10.27 4.06 7.32
CA THR A 147 9.02 4.78 7.61
C THR A 147 7.93 4.52 6.58
N SER A 148 8.30 4.34 5.30
CA SER A 148 7.36 4.22 4.18
C SER A 148 7.23 2.80 3.59
N GLY A 149 8.24 1.95 3.77
CA GLY A 149 8.35 0.69 3.05
C GLY A 149 8.85 0.82 1.61
N ASP A 150 9.30 2.02 1.21
CA ASP A 150 9.57 2.47 -0.16
C ASP A 150 8.30 2.69 -1.01
N HIS A 151 8.39 3.43 -2.13
CA HIS A 151 7.22 3.87 -2.89
C HIS A 151 6.45 2.71 -3.59
N ILE A 152 7.08 1.57 -3.80
CA ILE A 152 6.37 0.37 -4.27
C ILE A 152 5.35 -0.11 -3.23
N VAL A 153 5.66 0.00 -1.94
CA VAL A 153 4.78 -0.40 -0.84
C VAL A 153 3.82 0.73 -0.48
N GLU A 154 4.33 1.97 -0.37
CA GLU A 154 3.52 3.10 0.06
C GLU A 154 2.53 3.54 -1.01
N GLN A 155 2.95 3.61 -2.28
CA GLN A 155 2.15 4.22 -3.34
C GLN A 155 1.62 3.20 -4.35
N HIS A 156 2.49 2.36 -4.91
CA HIS A 156 2.12 1.42 -5.96
C HIS A 156 1.24 0.27 -5.47
N VAL A 157 1.15 0.05 -4.16
CA VAL A 157 0.20 -0.87 -3.53
C VAL A 157 -1.23 -0.67 -4.04
N HIS A 158 -1.64 0.55 -4.38
CA HIS A 158 -2.95 0.83 -4.95
C HIS A 158 -3.24 0.07 -6.25
N ASN A 159 -2.24 -0.03 -7.15
CA ASN A 159 -2.39 -0.73 -8.43
C ASN A 159 -2.32 -2.24 -8.25
N LEU A 160 -1.43 -2.69 -7.36
CA LEU A 160 -1.34 -4.10 -6.99
C LEU A 160 -2.63 -4.58 -6.33
N ASP A 161 -3.27 -3.74 -5.50
CA ASP A 161 -4.56 -4.01 -4.88
C ASP A 161 -5.68 -4.21 -5.90
N VAL A 162 -5.74 -3.39 -6.94
CA VAL A 162 -6.75 -3.53 -8.01
C VAL A 162 -6.57 -4.85 -8.76
N ILE A 163 -5.33 -5.24 -9.08
CA ILE A 163 -5.07 -6.52 -9.76
C ILE A 163 -5.40 -7.69 -8.85
N MET A 164 -5.01 -7.65 -7.57
CA MET A 164 -5.37 -8.68 -6.60
C MET A 164 -6.90 -8.81 -6.49
N TRP A 165 -7.62 -7.70 -6.39
CA TRP A 165 -9.07 -7.69 -6.38
C TRP A 165 -9.70 -8.32 -7.65
N ALA A 166 -9.17 -7.98 -8.83
CA ALA A 166 -9.66 -8.53 -10.09
C ALA A 166 -9.43 -10.04 -10.23
N LEU A 167 -8.32 -10.54 -9.68
CA LEU A 167 -7.92 -11.96 -9.74
C LEU A 167 -8.50 -12.81 -8.57
N GLY A 168 -9.10 -12.18 -7.57
CA GLY A 168 -9.45 -12.77 -6.28
C GLY A 168 -8.37 -12.47 -5.23
N ASP A 169 -8.79 -11.95 -4.09
CA ASP A 169 -7.89 -11.39 -3.05
C ASP A 169 -6.93 -12.40 -2.41
N ASP A 170 -7.10 -13.68 -2.66
CA ASP A 170 -6.30 -14.81 -2.15
C ASP A 170 -5.40 -15.46 -3.21
N ARG A 171 -5.36 -14.93 -4.43
CA ARG A 171 -4.49 -15.45 -5.49
C ARG A 171 -3.07 -14.89 -5.38
N PHE A 172 -2.21 -15.59 -4.64
CA PHE A 172 -0.83 -15.18 -4.41
C PHE A 172 0.14 -15.70 -5.48
N PRO A 173 1.26 -14.98 -5.74
CA PRO A 173 2.28 -15.47 -6.65
C PRO A 173 3.00 -16.70 -6.08
N LYS A 174 3.46 -17.59 -6.97
CA LYS A 174 4.36 -18.71 -6.64
C LYS A 174 5.79 -18.21 -6.43
N GLU A 175 6.24 -17.35 -7.33
CA GLU A 175 7.59 -16.77 -7.31
C GLU A 175 7.57 -15.27 -7.63
N VAL A 176 8.58 -14.58 -7.12
CA VAL A 176 8.76 -13.13 -7.30
C VAL A 176 10.17 -12.86 -7.82
N ARG A 177 10.28 -12.01 -8.85
CA ARG A 177 11.55 -11.52 -9.39
C ARG A 177 11.44 -10.01 -9.61
N GLY A 178 12.29 -9.23 -8.95
CA GLY A 178 12.28 -7.78 -9.03
C GLY A 178 13.62 -7.19 -9.45
N TRP A 179 13.54 -6.05 -10.07
CA TRP A 179 14.65 -5.17 -10.42
C TRP A 179 14.30 -3.75 -9.99
N GLY A 180 15.31 -2.94 -9.71
CA GLY A 180 15.09 -1.56 -9.34
C GLY A 180 16.38 -0.89 -8.94
N GLY A 181 16.29 0.38 -8.63
CA GLY A 181 17.41 1.19 -8.22
C GLY A 181 17.03 2.65 -8.02
N ARG A 182 18.04 3.46 -7.79
CA ARG A 182 17.92 4.92 -7.78
C ARG A 182 18.70 5.49 -8.96
N SER A 183 18.00 6.14 -9.89
CA SER A 183 18.59 6.79 -11.08
C SER A 183 18.96 8.24 -10.83
N THR A 184 18.61 8.81 -9.67
CA THR A 184 18.87 10.20 -9.33
C THR A 184 20.07 10.32 -8.41
N ASP A 185 20.92 11.35 -8.63
CA ASP A 185 22.07 11.67 -7.78
C ASP A 185 21.69 12.44 -6.50
N LEU A 186 20.50 12.22 -5.98
CA LEU A 186 20.05 12.87 -4.76
C LEU A 186 20.82 12.34 -3.56
N PRO A 187 21.50 13.20 -2.79
CA PRO A 187 22.35 12.76 -1.69
C PRO A 187 21.59 12.14 -0.55
N THR A 188 22.09 11.01 -0.07
CA THR A 188 21.70 10.37 1.20
C THR A 188 22.53 11.02 2.32
N PRO A 189 21.97 11.27 3.54
CA PRO A 189 20.60 10.93 3.96
C PRO A 189 19.53 11.98 3.65
N LYS A 190 19.87 13.17 3.17
CA LYS A 190 18.89 14.27 2.99
C LYS A 190 17.63 13.83 2.22
N TYR A 191 17.83 13.12 1.11
CA TYR A 191 16.73 12.62 0.26
C TYR A 191 16.36 11.15 0.53
N GLY A 192 16.72 10.67 1.73
CA GLY A 192 16.41 9.29 2.14
C GLY A 192 17.17 8.22 1.37
N ASP A 193 16.72 6.99 1.49
CA ASP A 193 17.41 5.79 1.03
C ASP A 193 16.59 4.92 0.05
N ARG A 194 15.42 5.39 -0.42
CA ARG A 194 14.52 4.67 -1.32
C ARG A 194 15.10 4.48 -2.72
N PHE A 195 14.58 3.50 -3.44
CA PHE A 195 14.71 3.42 -4.89
C PHE A 195 13.89 4.52 -5.58
N SER A 196 14.21 4.82 -6.84
CA SER A 196 13.40 5.69 -7.69
C SER A 196 12.50 4.90 -8.64
N HIS A 197 12.83 3.64 -8.91
CA HIS A 197 12.04 2.78 -9.78
C HIS A 197 12.10 1.31 -9.38
N PHE A 198 11.02 0.59 -9.72
CA PHE A 198 10.90 -0.86 -9.58
C PHE A 198 10.24 -1.45 -10.83
N THR A 199 10.73 -2.62 -11.23
CA THR A 199 10.07 -3.52 -12.15
C THR A 199 10.00 -4.88 -11.48
N VAL A 200 8.81 -5.46 -11.37
CA VAL A 200 8.64 -6.77 -10.73
C VAL A 200 7.81 -7.69 -11.61
N ASP A 201 8.27 -8.91 -11.72
CA ASP A 201 7.61 -10.01 -12.41
C ASP A 201 7.15 -11.03 -11.36
N PHE A 202 5.83 -11.12 -11.18
CA PHE A 202 5.18 -12.08 -10.29
C PHE A 202 4.65 -13.25 -11.11
N ASP A 203 5.09 -14.47 -10.78
CA ASP A 203 4.52 -15.70 -11.30
C ASP A 203 3.26 -16.05 -10.50
N MET A 204 2.09 -15.72 -11.05
CA MET A 204 0.79 -15.95 -10.39
C MET A 204 0.30 -17.40 -10.51
N GLY A 205 1.09 -18.27 -11.14
CA GLY A 205 0.69 -19.66 -11.43
C GLY A 205 -0.15 -19.80 -12.70
N ASP A 206 -0.27 -21.02 -13.17
CA ASP A 206 -1.11 -21.40 -14.31
C ASP A 206 -0.82 -20.59 -15.61
N GLY A 207 0.43 -20.15 -15.77
CA GLY A 207 0.90 -19.33 -16.89
C GLY A 207 0.59 -17.84 -16.76
N LEU A 208 -0.18 -17.42 -15.76
CA LEU A 208 -0.47 -16.01 -15.52
C LEU A 208 0.75 -15.28 -14.95
N ARG A 209 1.08 -14.14 -15.54
CA ARG A 209 2.13 -13.23 -15.06
C ARG A 209 1.53 -11.87 -14.71
N LEU A 210 1.95 -11.32 -13.57
CA LEU A 210 1.70 -9.93 -13.22
C LEU A 210 3.02 -9.15 -13.34
N PHE A 211 3.05 -8.20 -14.25
CA PHE A 211 4.15 -7.25 -14.41
C PHE A 211 3.80 -5.94 -13.71
N SER A 212 4.66 -5.53 -12.83
CA SER A 212 4.49 -4.34 -11.97
C SER A 212 5.59 -3.34 -12.29
N PHE A 213 5.20 -2.10 -12.59
CA PHE A 213 6.10 -1.03 -12.97
C PHE A 213 5.77 0.21 -12.15
N CYS A 214 6.74 0.72 -11.40
CA CYS A 214 6.56 2.00 -10.73
C CYS A 214 7.87 2.80 -10.74
N GLN A 215 7.73 4.10 -10.94
CA GLN A 215 8.85 5.03 -10.95
C GLN A 215 8.44 6.41 -10.47
N GLN A 216 9.42 7.16 -9.97
CA GLN A 216 9.31 8.55 -9.57
C GLN A 216 10.48 9.38 -10.13
N ASP A 217 10.98 9.00 -11.30
CA ASP A 217 12.08 9.70 -11.95
C ASP A 217 11.57 10.96 -12.65
N PRO A 218 12.17 12.14 -12.37
CA PRO A 218 11.75 13.39 -12.97
C PRO A 218 11.85 13.39 -14.50
N LYS A 219 10.87 14.01 -15.16
CA LYS A 219 10.82 14.17 -16.62
C LYS A 219 10.69 12.88 -17.42
N CYS A 220 10.41 11.75 -16.76
CA CYS A 220 10.06 10.51 -17.41
C CYS A 220 8.57 10.42 -17.72
N ALA A 221 8.20 9.54 -18.66
CA ALA A 221 6.80 9.32 -19.02
C ALA A 221 5.99 8.81 -17.82
N GLY A 222 4.81 9.39 -17.61
CA GLY A 222 3.89 9.00 -16.53
C GLY A 222 2.78 8.10 -17.03
N GLU A 223 2.41 7.12 -16.20
CA GLU A 223 1.24 6.26 -16.41
C GLU A 223 0.80 5.71 -15.05
N VAL A 224 -0.49 5.87 -14.71
CA VAL A 224 -1.05 5.28 -13.48
C VAL A 224 -2.33 4.54 -13.84
N GLY A 225 -2.30 3.22 -13.75
CA GLY A 225 -3.43 2.38 -14.11
C GLY A 225 -3.12 0.89 -14.05
N GLU A 226 -4.09 0.10 -14.43
CA GLU A 226 -4.01 -1.35 -14.48
C GLU A 226 -4.54 -1.88 -15.81
N ARG A 227 -3.96 -2.99 -16.24
CA ARG A 227 -4.40 -3.72 -17.42
C ARG A 227 -4.43 -5.21 -17.12
N LEU A 228 -5.57 -5.85 -17.38
CA LEU A 228 -5.72 -7.30 -17.25
C LEU A 228 -6.17 -7.87 -18.59
N ILE A 229 -5.34 -8.70 -19.18
CA ILE A 229 -5.55 -9.34 -20.48
C ILE A 229 -6.06 -10.75 -20.25
N GLY A 230 -7.20 -11.04 -20.81
CA GLY A 230 -7.80 -12.37 -20.80
C GLY A 230 -7.97 -12.95 -22.21
N THR A 231 -8.51 -14.16 -22.29
CA THR A 231 -8.69 -14.89 -23.58
C THR A 231 -9.75 -14.27 -24.49
N LYS A 232 -10.64 -13.42 -23.97
CA LYS A 232 -11.76 -12.82 -24.72
C LYS A 232 -11.74 -11.29 -24.75
N GLY A 233 -10.97 -10.65 -23.85
CA GLY A 233 -10.96 -9.20 -23.74
C GLY A 233 -9.88 -8.67 -22.82
N ILE A 234 -9.85 -7.35 -22.67
CA ILE A 234 -8.87 -6.61 -21.94
C ILE A 234 -9.58 -5.61 -21.02
N MET A 235 -9.32 -5.68 -19.71
CA MET A 235 -9.67 -4.62 -18.77
C MET A 235 -8.57 -3.55 -18.78
N ASN A 236 -8.95 -2.28 -18.88
CA ASN A 236 -8.08 -1.14 -18.70
C ASN A 236 -8.70 -0.21 -17.67
N THR A 237 -7.93 0.18 -16.66
CA THR A 237 -8.33 1.12 -15.61
C THR A 237 -7.28 2.21 -15.46
N ALA A 238 -7.73 3.41 -15.08
CA ALA A 238 -6.86 4.51 -14.71
C ALA A 238 -7.58 5.38 -13.67
N LEU A 239 -6.85 5.94 -12.71
CA LEU A 239 -7.46 6.73 -11.65
C LEU A 239 -7.90 8.12 -12.14
N TRP A 240 -7.13 8.75 -13.03
CA TRP A 240 -7.36 10.12 -13.49
C TRP A 240 -7.48 10.19 -15.01
N GLY A 241 -8.51 10.86 -15.48
CA GLY A 241 -8.65 11.32 -16.87
C GLY A 241 -8.89 10.26 -17.93
N SER A 242 -9.02 9.00 -17.56
CA SER A 242 -9.28 7.91 -18.50
C SER A 242 -10.50 7.10 -18.08
N LYS A 243 -11.28 6.64 -19.07
CA LYS A 243 -12.41 5.75 -18.83
C LYS A 243 -11.92 4.38 -18.41
N GLN A 244 -12.50 3.82 -17.34
CA GLN A 244 -12.36 2.41 -17.07
C GLN A 244 -13.15 1.64 -18.14
N THR A 245 -12.47 0.77 -18.89
CA THR A 245 -13.06 0.08 -20.03
C THR A 245 -12.72 -1.40 -20.05
N ILE A 246 -13.62 -2.19 -20.65
CA ILE A 246 -13.32 -3.52 -21.16
C ILE A 246 -13.45 -3.48 -22.68
N THR A 247 -12.42 -3.95 -23.37
CA THR A 247 -12.40 -4.08 -24.83
C THR A 247 -12.31 -5.55 -25.22
N ASP A 248 -12.70 -5.90 -26.45
CA ASP A 248 -12.30 -7.15 -27.07
C ASP A 248 -10.80 -7.12 -27.44
N LEU A 249 -10.26 -8.23 -27.93
CA LEU A 249 -8.84 -8.32 -28.34
C LEU A 249 -8.51 -7.49 -29.60
N LYS A 250 -9.54 -6.97 -30.31
CA LYS A 250 -9.38 -6.08 -31.46
C LYS A 250 -9.46 -4.60 -31.08
N GLY A 251 -9.75 -4.29 -29.79
CA GLY A 251 -9.85 -2.93 -29.28
C GLY A 251 -11.27 -2.34 -29.31
N ASN A 252 -12.30 -3.09 -29.73
CA ASN A 252 -13.67 -2.60 -29.66
C ASN A 252 -14.14 -2.57 -28.21
N VAL A 253 -14.74 -1.44 -27.78
CA VAL A 253 -15.24 -1.27 -26.42
C VAL A 253 -16.48 -2.16 -26.19
N LEU A 254 -16.35 -3.10 -25.26
CA LEU A 254 -17.44 -3.96 -24.79
C LEU A 254 -18.19 -3.33 -23.62
N TYR A 255 -17.47 -2.58 -22.78
CA TYR A 255 -18.03 -1.88 -21.63
C TYR A 255 -17.18 -0.64 -21.27
N ALA A 256 -17.86 0.44 -20.90
CA ALA A 256 -17.22 1.61 -20.29
C ALA A 256 -17.94 1.94 -18.97
N ALA A 257 -17.19 2.12 -17.91
CA ALA A 257 -17.75 2.45 -16.61
C ALA A 257 -18.28 3.90 -16.56
N PRO A 258 -19.25 4.20 -15.68
CA PRO A 258 -19.76 5.55 -15.51
C PRO A 258 -18.66 6.50 -14.99
N GLU A 259 -18.65 7.74 -15.49
CA GLU A 259 -17.65 8.76 -15.14
C GLU A 259 -18.08 9.62 -13.95
N ASN A 260 -19.38 9.97 -13.88
CA ASN A 260 -19.93 10.80 -12.81
C ASN A 260 -20.38 9.91 -11.64
N VAL A 261 -19.46 9.57 -10.77
CA VAL A 261 -19.70 8.70 -9.60
C VAL A 261 -19.37 9.45 -8.31
N PRO A 262 -19.94 9.04 -7.15
CA PRO A 262 -19.59 9.60 -5.86
C PRO A 262 -18.08 9.53 -5.60
N GLU A 263 -17.57 10.51 -4.83
CA GLU A 263 -16.15 10.54 -4.46
C GLU A 263 -15.77 9.32 -3.62
N CYS A 264 -14.79 8.57 -4.08
CA CYS A 264 -14.43 7.29 -3.45
C CYS A 264 -13.86 7.44 -2.04
N LEU A 265 -13.17 8.56 -1.75
CA LEU A 265 -12.65 8.85 -0.42
C LEU A 265 -13.80 9.08 0.59
N GLU A 266 -14.89 9.71 0.17
CA GLU A 266 -16.08 9.84 1.03
C GLU A 266 -16.77 8.49 1.23
N MET A 267 -16.83 7.68 0.17
CA MET A 267 -17.52 6.39 0.20
C MET A 267 -16.84 5.35 1.11
N GLU A 268 -15.52 5.37 1.25
CA GLU A 268 -14.84 4.46 2.19
C GLU A 268 -15.17 4.81 3.65
N HIS A 269 -15.15 6.09 4.02
CA HIS A 269 -15.55 6.53 5.36
C HIS A 269 -17.04 6.30 5.63
N LYS A 270 -17.89 6.58 4.62
CA LYS A 270 -19.32 6.31 4.71
C LYS A 270 -19.59 4.82 4.97
N THR A 271 -18.87 3.93 4.29
CA THR A 271 -19.00 2.47 4.47
C THR A 271 -18.72 2.04 5.91
N LEU A 272 -17.67 2.58 6.53
CA LEU A 272 -17.35 2.30 7.93
C LEU A 272 -18.46 2.78 8.87
N LEU A 273 -18.85 4.06 8.74
CA LEU A 273 -19.83 4.65 9.62
C LEU A 273 -21.23 4.02 9.48
N ASP A 274 -21.65 3.68 8.28
CA ASP A 274 -22.93 3.02 8.05
C ASP A 274 -22.94 1.60 8.63
N ALA A 275 -21.84 0.86 8.54
CA ALA A 275 -21.71 -0.47 9.13
C ALA A 275 -21.81 -0.39 10.67
N ILE A 276 -21.10 0.54 11.29
CA ILE A 276 -21.14 0.75 12.75
C ILE A 276 -22.56 1.10 13.20
N ARG A 277 -23.22 2.07 12.55
CA ARG A 277 -24.58 2.51 12.88
C ARG A 277 -25.63 1.39 12.71
N ALA A 278 -25.40 0.53 11.74
CA ALA A 278 -26.27 -0.62 11.47
C ALA A 278 -25.96 -1.83 12.38
N GLY A 279 -24.96 -1.77 13.24
CA GLY A 279 -24.48 -2.92 14.02
C GLY A 279 -23.98 -4.07 13.16
N LYS A 280 -23.56 -3.78 11.91
CA LYS A 280 -23.08 -4.79 10.95
C LYS A 280 -21.57 -4.86 10.99
N HIS A 281 -21.04 -5.99 11.46
CA HIS A 281 -19.60 -6.22 11.44
C HIS A 281 -19.04 -6.25 10.02
N ILE A 282 -17.96 -5.49 9.78
CA ILE A 282 -17.15 -5.54 8.57
C ILE A 282 -15.67 -5.44 8.94
N ASN A 283 -14.83 -6.27 8.31
CA ASN A 283 -13.38 -6.18 8.43
C ASN A 283 -12.75 -6.34 7.04
N LYS A 284 -12.11 -5.29 6.56
CA LYS A 284 -11.47 -5.22 5.25
C LYS A 284 -9.93 -5.32 5.33
N LEU A 285 -9.38 -5.60 6.52
CA LEU A 285 -7.94 -5.54 6.74
C LEU A 285 -7.18 -6.64 6.00
N ASN A 286 -7.70 -7.88 5.93
CA ASN A 286 -7.00 -8.97 5.27
C ASN A 286 -6.70 -8.69 3.79
N MET A 287 -7.62 -8.05 3.05
CA MET A 287 -7.36 -7.70 1.66
C MET A 287 -6.22 -6.65 1.54
N LEU A 288 -6.15 -5.67 2.45
CA LEU A 288 -5.06 -4.68 2.45
C LEU A 288 -3.73 -5.33 2.83
N ILE A 289 -3.72 -6.28 3.78
CA ILE A 289 -2.51 -7.05 4.14
C ILE A 289 -2.00 -7.79 2.91
N ASN A 290 -2.87 -8.47 2.17
CA ASN A 290 -2.51 -9.25 0.99
C ASN A 290 -1.88 -8.37 -0.10
N SER A 291 -2.48 -7.23 -0.40
CA SER A 291 -1.93 -6.27 -1.37
C SER A 291 -0.61 -5.65 -0.90
N THR A 292 -0.49 -5.35 0.40
CA THR A 292 0.75 -4.84 1.01
C THR A 292 1.87 -5.88 0.92
N LEU A 293 1.58 -7.15 1.20
CA LEU A 293 2.54 -8.25 1.10
C LEU A 293 3.05 -8.46 -0.31
N LEU A 294 2.20 -8.29 -1.33
CA LEU A 294 2.63 -8.35 -2.72
C LEU A 294 3.66 -7.25 -3.03
N ALA A 295 3.41 -6.03 -2.56
CA ALA A 295 4.33 -4.91 -2.71
C ALA A 295 5.65 -5.13 -1.96
N ILE A 296 5.59 -5.63 -0.71
CA ILE A 296 6.77 -5.99 0.10
C ILE A 296 7.61 -7.06 -0.63
N ALA A 297 6.98 -8.08 -1.19
CA ALA A 297 7.68 -9.13 -1.93
C ALA A 297 8.44 -8.54 -3.14
N GLY A 298 7.81 -7.64 -3.89
CA GLY A 298 8.43 -6.93 -5.01
C GLY A 298 9.66 -6.12 -4.56
N ARG A 299 9.53 -5.35 -3.48
CA ARG A 299 10.63 -4.59 -2.87
C ARG A 299 11.79 -5.50 -2.47
N MET A 300 11.52 -6.53 -1.68
CA MET A 300 12.54 -7.46 -1.20
C MET A 300 13.31 -8.11 -2.35
N SER A 301 12.60 -8.51 -3.41
CA SER A 301 13.23 -9.09 -4.59
C SER A 301 14.11 -8.07 -5.33
N ALA A 302 13.63 -6.85 -5.54
CA ALA A 302 14.38 -5.80 -6.21
C ALA A 302 15.62 -5.36 -5.39
N PHE A 303 15.48 -5.18 -4.06
CA PHE A 303 16.60 -4.81 -3.19
C PHE A 303 17.71 -5.86 -3.17
N SER A 304 17.32 -7.14 -3.13
CA SER A 304 18.30 -8.23 -3.08
C SER A 304 18.84 -8.63 -4.46
N GLY A 305 18.13 -8.31 -5.54
CA GLY A 305 18.40 -8.83 -6.88
C GLY A 305 18.13 -10.33 -7.02
N LYS A 306 17.37 -10.93 -6.09
CA LYS A 306 17.13 -12.38 -6.05
C LYS A 306 15.69 -12.74 -6.35
N LYS A 307 15.52 -13.82 -7.07
CA LYS A 307 14.24 -14.53 -7.21
C LYS A 307 14.01 -15.40 -5.97
N PHE A 308 12.79 -15.40 -5.44
CA PHE A 308 12.40 -16.30 -4.34
C PHE A 308 10.94 -16.75 -4.44
N LYS A 309 10.62 -17.83 -3.72
CA LYS A 309 9.23 -18.29 -3.56
C LYS A 309 8.48 -17.39 -2.59
N TYR A 310 7.28 -16.94 -2.97
CA TYR A 310 6.46 -16.09 -2.11
C TYR A 310 6.16 -16.73 -0.75
N GLU A 311 5.91 -18.03 -0.74
CA GLU A 311 5.71 -18.80 0.49
C GLU A 311 6.91 -18.75 1.44
N TRP A 312 8.16 -18.70 0.90
CA TRP A 312 9.36 -18.54 1.72
C TRP A 312 9.32 -17.20 2.48
N MET A 313 8.94 -16.11 1.80
CA MET A 313 8.81 -14.81 2.46
C MET A 313 7.77 -14.88 3.59
N LEU A 314 6.60 -15.44 3.33
CA LEU A 314 5.53 -15.54 4.33
C LEU A 314 5.94 -16.35 5.57
N LYS A 315 6.68 -17.46 5.38
CA LYS A 315 6.95 -18.44 6.44
C LYS A 315 8.32 -18.28 7.09
N ARG A 316 9.31 -17.72 6.41
CA ARG A 316 10.72 -17.78 6.82
C ARG A 316 11.41 -16.44 6.95
N SER A 317 11.01 -15.42 6.17
CA SER A 317 11.67 -14.12 6.26
C SER A 317 11.52 -13.50 7.65
N GLN A 318 12.59 -12.90 8.11
CA GLN A 318 12.68 -12.18 9.39
C GLN A 318 12.88 -10.67 9.16
N GLU A 319 12.57 -10.19 7.95
CA GLU A 319 12.74 -8.77 7.66
C GLU A 319 11.93 -7.93 8.65
N ASN A 320 12.64 -7.04 9.32
CA ASN A 320 12.09 -6.05 10.23
C ASN A 320 12.81 -4.73 9.98
N LEU A 321 12.08 -3.74 9.52
CA LEU A 321 12.61 -2.41 9.21
C LEU A 321 12.50 -1.44 10.38
N MET A 322 11.82 -1.83 11.45
CA MET A 322 11.65 -0.96 12.61
C MET A 322 12.97 -0.77 13.37
N PRO A 323 13.25 0.47 13.81
CA PRO A 323 14.35 0.73 14.72
C PRO A 323 14.20 -0.05 16.04
N GLU A 324 15.32 -0.43 16.66
CA GLU A 324 15.31 -1.07 17.98
C GLU A 324 14.71 -0.18 19.07
N LYS A 325 14.87 1.13 18.93
CA LYS A 325 14.34 2.14 19.85
C LYS A 325 13.52 3.17 19.09
N MET A 326 12.35 3.49 19.63
CA MET A 326 11.46 4.52 19.12
C MET A 326 11.54 5.77 20.01
N GLU A 327 12.61 6.52 19.82
CA GLU A 327 12.91 7.77 20.54
C GLU A 327 13.66 8.74 19.62
N PHE A 328 13.57 10.04 19.86
CA PHE A 328 14.30 11.02 19.08
C PHE A 328 15.80 10.94 19.38
N CYS A 329 16.53 10.24 18.52
CA CYS A 329 17.95 9.99 18.63
C CYS A 329 18.63 10.06 17.25
N LYS A 330 19.94 9.89 17.21
CA LYS A 330 20.65 9.62 15.96
C LYS A 330 20.15 8.31 15.36
N HIS A 331 19.78 8.36 14.09
CA HIS A 331 19.31 7.21 13.34
C HIS A 331 19.91 7.23 11.92
N PRO A 332 21.17 6.86 11.75
CA PRO A 332 21.80 6.90 10.43
C PRO A 332 21.17 5.86 9.50
N THR A 333 20.91 6.27 8.25
CA THR A 333 20.43 5.35 7.21
C THR A 333 21.53 4.39 6.78
N ALA A 334 21.14 3.17 6.40
CA ALA A 334 22.06 2.20 5.78
C ALA A 334 22.46 2.58 4.34
N GLY A 335 21.85 3.64 3.79
CA GLY A 335 22.00 4.05 2.40
C GLY A 335 21.08 3.30 1.45
N VAL A 336 21.10 3.69 0.19
CA VAL A 336 20.28 3.07 -0.85
C VAL A 336 20.67 1.59 -1.00
N PRO A 337 19.72 0.64 -0.96
CA PRO A 337 20.02 -0.77 -1.16
C PRO A 337 20.74 -1.03 -2.49
N VAL A 338 21.68 -1.97 -2.49
CA VAL A 338 22.43 -2.35 -3.68
C VAL A 338 22.06 -3.79 -4.06
N PRO A 339 21.42 -4.00 -5.22
CA PRO A 339 21.10 -5.34 -5.68
C PRO A 339 22.32 -6.27 -5.72
N GLY A 340 22.15 -7.49 -5.21
CA GLY A 340 23.23 -8.45 -5.03
C GLY A 340 24.02 -8.31 -3.72
N LYS A 341 23.95 -7.16 -3.03
CA LYS A 341 24.57 -6.96 -1.70
C LYS A 341 23.55 -6.98 -0.57
N TYR A 342 22.30 -6.55 -0.83
CA TYR A 342 21.21 -6.60 0.16
C TYR A 342 20.90 -8.06 0.51
N LYS A 343 20.85 -8.37 1.80
CA LYS A 343 20.60 -9.75 2.27
C LYS A 343 19.10 -9.95 2.52
N LEU A 344 18.56 -11.02 1.98
CA LEU A 344 17.26 -11.55 2.41
C LEU A 344 17.45 -12.27 3.77
N VAL A 345 16.65 -11.90 4.72
CA VAL A 345 16.67 -12.43 6.09
C VAL A 345 15.35 -13.10 6.45
#